data_a5fcf47984de4e64e0937c4cd5fb45bc
#
_entry.id   a5fcf47984de4e64e0937c4cd5fb45bc
#
_cell.length_a   1.000
_cell.length_b   1.000
_cell.length_c   1.000
_cell.angle_alpha   90.00
_cell.angle_beta   90.00
_cell.angle_gamma   90.00
#
_symmetry.space_group_name_H-M   'P 1'
#
loop_
_entity.id
_entity.type
_entity.pdbx_description
1 polymer ?
#
loop_
_entity_poly.entity_id
_entity_poly.type
_entity_poly.pdbx_seq_one_letter_code
_entity_poly.pdbx_strand_id
1 'polypeptide(L)'
;MGQSDQIMDEFRKDDEGNIIGCPSCGARSIRKDGFSYYAKSKKQVWRCLACNKKTLTPTIVEPSPFTVSERDPEFMPVEDIIEFRKKQYSQKLKSKETKKLVDIAINIDGPIGIAHFGDPHVDDDGTDLSQIIHYMDILNDTEGMYCGNLGDIQNNWIGRLASLYGQQSTSAKESWKLTEYFVNKVNWLYLVAGNHDVWSGDGDPLEFIMRDHKGLYERWGARMNLVFPNGKEIRINARHTFKGNSMWNTAHGVAKAAQMGWKEHILTCGHTHVSGYQVIKDPASGLISHALQVASFKIMDNYADKLGLDDKNIFNCPVTIIDPKYKDSDNRLITTIFNPINASQYLTYLRKNYNKLKNEKA
;
A
#
# COMPACT_ATOMS: atom_id res chain seq x y z
N MET A 1 24.51 -44.66 12.84
CA MET A 1 23.50 -45.70 13.16
C MET A 1 22.18 -44.95 13.10
N GLY A 2 21.47 -45.16 12.03
CA GLY A 2 20.48 -44.25 11.52
C GLY A 2 19.06 -44.51 11.99
N GLN A 3 18.19 -43.56 11.78
CA GLN A 3 16.75 -43.56 12.01
C GLN A 3 15.97 -44.76 11.38
N SER A 4 16.62 -45.62 10.58
CA SER A 4 16.00 -46.79 9.97
C SER A 4 15.75 -47.94 10.95
N ASP A 5 16.50 -48.01 12.07
CA ASP A 5 16.33 -49.09 13.02
C ASP A 5 15.22 -48.88 14.04
N GLN A 6 14.75 -47.64 14.22
CA GLN A 6 13.61 -47.31 15.12
C GLN A 6 12.23 -47.59 14.51
N ILE A 7 12.12 -47.63 13.18
CA ILE A 7 10.82 -47.84 12.49
C ILE A 7 10.39 -49.30 12.49
N MET A 8 11.31 -50.24 12.65
CA MET A 8 11.01 -51.68 12.59
C MET A 8 10.40 -52.24 13.88
N ASP A 9 10.47 -51.54 15.01
CA ASP A 9 10.02 -52.08 16.32
C ASP A 9 8.55 -51.74 16.68
N GLU A 10 7.81 -51.01 15.84
CA GLU A 10 6.42 -50.61 16.11
C GLU A 10 5.36 -51.65 15.70
N PHE A 11 5.69 -52.66 14.92
CA PHE A 11 4.70 -53.62 14.46
C PHE A 11 4.64 -54.84 15.40
N ARG A 12 3.45 -55.11 15.93
CA ARG A 12 3.22 -56.30 16.74
C ARG A 12 3.22 -57.56 15.85
N LYS A 13 3.89 -58.59 16.34
CA LYS A 13 3.93 -59.92 15.72
C LYS A 13 3.17 -60.90 16.57
N ASP A 14 2.62 -61.92 15.93
CA ASP A 14 2.08 -63.10 16.62
C ASP A 14 3.22 -64.00 17.13
N ASP A 15 2.85 -65.14 17.74
CA ASP A 15 3.83 -66.08 18.28
C ASP A 15 4.62 -66.83 17.18
N GLU A 16 4.17 -66.71 15.92
CA GLU A 16 4.81 -67.28 14.73
C GLU A 16 5.67 -66.25 13.99
N GLY A 17 5.68 -64.99 14.45
CA GLY A 17 6.48 -63.92 13.88
C GLY A 17 5.79 -63.13 12.75
N ASN A 18 4.51 -63.41 12.46
CA ASN A 18 3.76 -62.69 11.44
C ASN A 18 3.32 -61.33 11.94
N ILE A 19 3.35 -60.30 11.06
CA ILE A 19 2.85 -58.98 11.41
C ILE A 19 1.32 -59.03 11.49
N ILE A 20 0.79 -58.58 12.63
CA ILE A 20 -0.64 -58.60 12.90
C ILE A 20 -1.24 -57.18 12.89
N GLY A 21 -2.47 -57.07 12.42
CA GLY A 21 -3.20 -55.79 12.29
C GLY A 21 -4.65 -55.89 12.75
N CYS A 22 -5.33 -54.76 12.67
CA CYS A 22 -6.73 -54.64 13.05
C CYS A 22 -7.65 -55.21 11.97
N PRO A 23 -8.51 -56.21 12.29
CA PRO A 23 -9.43 -56.76 11.30
C PRO A 23 -10.54 -55.80 10.87
N SER A 24 -10.71 -54.68 11.58
CA SER A 24 -11.76 -53.70 11.26
C SER A 24 -11.30 -52.58 10.31
N CYS A 25 -10.04 -52.16 10.35
CA CYS A 25 -9.52 -51.06 9.53
C CYS A 25 -8.16 -51.36 8.86
N GLY A 26 -7.62 -52.54 9.01
CA GLY A 26 -6.35 -52.93 8.40
C GLY A 26 -5.10 -52.31 9.05
N ALA A 27 -5.26 -51.39 10.02
CA ALA A 27 -4.11 -50.72 10.63
C ALA A 27 -3.19 -51.70 11.36
N ARG A 28 -1.89 -51.56 11.17
CA ARG A 28 -0.84 -52.39 11.82
C ARG A 28 -0.55 -51.96 13.26
N SER A 29 -0.97 -50.74 13.65
CA SER A 29 -0.78 -50.19 14.99
C SER A 29 -1.81 -50.75 15.97
N ILE A 30 -1.53 -51.96 16.52
CA ILE A 30 -2.32 -52.59 17.58
C ILE A 30 -1.47 -52.80 18.81
N ARG A 31 -2.08 -52.78 19.99
CA ARG A 31 -1.41 -53.06 21.26
C ARG A 31 -2.15 -54.14 22.07
N LYS A 32 -1.43 -54.85 22.93
CA LYS A 32 -2.05 -55.72 23.91
C LYS A 32 -2.86 -54.87 24.92
N ASP A 33 -4.14 -55.22 25.13
CA ASP A 33 -5.07 -54.48 25.98
C ASP A 33 -5.66 -55.41 27.04
N GLY A 34 -4.83 -56.20 27.67
CA GLY A 34 -5.22 -57.17 28.72
C GLY A 34 -5.71 -58.50 28.16
N PHE A 35 -6.47 -59.24 28.97
CA PHE A 35 -6.96 -60.55 28.62
C PHE A 35 -8.47 -60.64 28.82
N SER A 36 -9.13 -61.44 28.00
CA SER A 36 -10.51 -61.89 28.21
C SER A 36 -10.49 -63.34 28.79
N TYR A 37 -11.24 -63.50 29.83
CA TYR A 37 -11.31 -64.78 30.56
C TYR A 37 -12.61 -65.50 30.22
N TYR A 38 -12.51 -66.74 29.80
CA TYR A 38 -13.61 -67.66 29.54
C TYR A 38 -13.53 -68.83 30.51
N ALA A 39 -14.60 -69.57 30.70
CA ALA A 39 -14.68 -70.67 31.69
C ALA A 39 -13.55 -71.72 31.59
N LYS A 40 -12.94 -71.90 30.40
CA LYS A 40 -11.87 -72.88 30.16
C LYS A 40 -10.64 -72.30 29.44
N SER A 41 -10.59 -70.95 29.20
CA SER A 41 -9.48 -70.35 28.45
C SER A 41 -9.28 -68.89 28.76
N LYS A 42 -8.06 -68.41 28.53
CA LYS A 42 -7.69 -66.99 28.63
C LYS A 42 -7.17 -66.56 27.24
N LYS A 43 -7.79 -65.48 26.67
CA LYS A 43 -7.35 -64.98 25.34
C LYS A 43 -6.85 -63.57 25.46
N GLN A 44 -5.77 -63.23 24.70
CA GLN A 44 -5.23 -61.90 24.62
C GLN A 44 -6.23 -60.99 23.90
N VAL A 45 -6.53 -59.82 24.50
CA VAL A 45 -7.28 -58.73 23.87
C VAL A 45 -6.28 -57.79 23.23
N TRP A 46 -6.58 -57.39 22.02
CA TRP A 46 -5.80 -56.40 21.26
C TRP A 46 -6.69 -55.14 21.04
N ARG A 47 -6.07 -53.96 21.13
CA ARG A 47 -6.74 -52.68 20.82
C ARG A 47 -6.04 -52.03 19.65
N CYS A 48 -6.79 -51.64 18.63
CA CYS A 48 -6.30 -50.81 17.53
C CYS A 48 -6.09 -49.38 17.97
N LEU A 49 -4.94 -48.79 17.70
CA LEU A 49 -4.64 -47.38 18.02
C LEU A 49 -5.27 -46.40 17.00
N ALA A 50 -5.55 -46.86 15.76
CA ALA A 50 -6.16 -46.06 14.73
C ALA A 50 -7.70 -45.94 14.88
N CYS A 51 -8.40 -47.09 15.06
CA CYS A 51 -9.89 -47.05 15.14
C CYS A 51 -10.45 -47.35 16.54
N ASN A 52 -9.59 -47.52 17.53
CA ASN A 52 -9.88 -47.83 18.93
C ASN A 52 -10.72 -49.10 19.20
N LYS A 53 -10.96 -49.96 18.19
CA LYS A 53 -11.66 -51.23 18.35
C LYS A 53 -10.81 -52.25 19.02
N LYS A 54 -11.46 -53.14 19.83
CA LYS A 54 -10.83 -54.31 20.43
C LYS A 54 -11.11 -55.56 19.62
N THR A 55 -10.15 -56.47 19.57
CA THR A 55 -10.28 -57.76 18.92
C THR A 55 -9.56 -58.82 19.71
N LEU A 56 -10.03 -60.08 19.62
CA LEU A 56 -9.39 -61.27 20.18
C LEU A 56 -8.54 -62.00 19.13
N THR A 57 -8.78 -61.68 17.85
CA THR A 57 -8.13 -62.35 16.72
C THR A 57 -7.66 -61.25 15.75
N PRO A 58 -6.39 -60.80 15.89
CA PRO A 58 -5.80 -59.90 14.88
C PRO A 58 -5.72 -60.60 13.53
N THR A 59 -5.72 -59.77 12.47
CA THR A 59 -5.52 -60.28 11.11
C THR A 59 -4.02 -60.30 10.80
N ILE A 60 -3.54 -61.36 10.15
CA ILE A 60 -2.17 -61.38 9.60
C ILE A 60 -2.13 -60.38 8.44
N VAL A 61 -1.14 -59.49 8.45
CA VAL A 61 -0.94 -58.50 7.43
C VAL A 61 0.35 -58.80 6.70
N GLU A 62 0.25 -59.11 5.42
CA GLU A 62 1.44 -59.30 4.59
C GLU A 62 2.27 -58.03 4.57
N PRO A 63 3.62 -58.10 4.67
CA PRO A 63 4.45 -56.94 4.58
C PRO A 63 4.27 -56.27 3.21
N SER A 64 4.02 -54.99 3.20
CA SER A 64 3.98 -54.21 1.96
C SER A 64 5.33 -54.38 1.23
N PRO A 65 5.34 -54.55 -0.09
CA PRO A 65 6.60 -54.65 -0.86
C PRO A 65 7.42 -53.34 -0.82
N PHE A 66 6.88 -52.26 -0.31
CA PHE A 66 7.58 -50.98 -0.08
C PHE A 66 7.00 -50.27 1.13
N THR A 67 7.82 -49.46 1.77
CA THR A 67 7.40 -48.52 2.81
C THR A 67 7.62 -47.09 2.31
N VAL A 68 6.57 -46.28 2.29
CA VAL A 68 6.69 -44.85 2.00
C VAL A 68 7.09 -44.19 3.31
N SER A 69 8.26 -43.54 3.34
CA SER A 69 8.64 -42.71 4.46
C SER A 69 7.63 -41.56 4.58
N GLU A 70 7.26 -41.19 5.80
CA GLU A 70 6.47 -40.00 6.05
C GLU A 70 7.19 -38.81 5.41
N ARG A 71 6.48 -38.05 4.59
CA ARG A 71 6.96 -36.73 4.14
C ARG A 71 6.91 -35.80 5.34
N ASP A 72 7.91 -34.95 5.46
CA ASP A 72 7.78 -33.79 6.36
C ASP A 72 6.45 -33.10 6.09
N PRO A 73 5.71 -32.73 7.13
CA PRO A 73 4.43 -32.06 6.93
C PRO A 73 4.64 -30.83 6.05
N GLU A 74 4.00 -30.82 4.89
CA GLU A 74 4.09 -29.75 3.87
C GLU A 74 3.62 -28.39 4.42
N PHE A 75 2.99 -28.40 5.59
CA PHE A 75 2.42 -27.23 6.24
C PHE A 75 2.89 -27.13 7.70
N MET A 76 3.14 -25.88 8.11
CA MET A 76 3.42 -25.58 9.52
C MET A 76 2.26 -26.05 10.42
N PRO A 77 2.53 -26.53 11.64
CA PRO A 77 1.52 -26.80 12.65
C PRO A 77 0.63 -25.57 12.86
N VAL A 78 -0.65 -25.78 13.15
CA VAL A 78 -1.62 -24.69 13.30
C VAL A 78 -1.21 -23.71 14.40
N GLU A 79 -0.62 -24.21 15.48
CA GLU A 79 -0.11 -23.42 16.60
C GLU A 79 0.98 -22.44 16.15
N ASP A 80 1.91 -22.90 15.31
CA ASP A 80 2.99 -22.07 14.78
C ASP A 80 2.47 -21.02 13.80
N ILE A 81 1.46 -21.36 12.99
CA ILE A 81 0.76 -20.40 12.13
C ILE A 81 0.07 -19.32 12.98
N ILE A 82 -0.59 -19.70 14.08
CA ILE A 82 -1.25 -18.75 15.00
C ILE A 82 -0.22 -17.80 15.60
N GLU A 83 0.90 -18.30 16.12
CA GLU A 83 1.95 -17.46 16.71
C GLU A 83 2.59 -16.56 15.66
N PHE A 84 2.86 -17.06 14.47
CA PHE A 84 3.33 -16.23 13.35
C PHE A 84 2.35 -15.09 13.03
N ARG A 85 1.04 -15.40 12.94
CA ARG A 85 -0.01 -14.39 12.67
C ARG A 85 -0.11 -13.35 13.78
N LYS A 86 -0.01 -13.73 15.05
CA LYS A 86 0.02 -12.79 16.19
C LYS A 86 1.21 -11.84 16.09
N LYS A 87 2.41 -12.38 15.78
CA LYS A 87 3.61 -11.56 15.59
C LYS A 87 3.45 -10.57 14.44
N GLN A 88 2.92 -11.03 13.29
CA GLN A 88 2.63 -10.17 12.13
C GLN A 88 1.63 -9.06 12.48
N TYR A 89 0.57 -9.38 13.21
CA TYR A 89 -0.40 -8.39 13.67
C TYR A 89 0.24 -7.32 14.55
N SER A 90 1.05 -7.72 15.53
CA SER A 90 1.76 -6.80 16.42
C SER A 90 2.74 -5.88 15.67
N GLN A 91 3.44 -6.41 14.67
CA GLN A 91 4.32 -5.62 13.80
C GLN A 91 3.53 -4.59 12.98
N LYS A 92 2.41 -5.01 12.37
CA LYS A 92 1.53 -4.10 11.62
C LYS A 92 0.92 -3.01 12.50
N LEU A 93 0.58 -3.34 13.75
CA LEU A 93 0.04 -2.36 14.70
C LEU A 93 1.08 -1.29 15.02
N LYS A 94 2.32 -1.68 15.35
CA LYS A 94 3.44 -0.75 15.58
C LYS A 94 3.71 0.12 14.34
N SER A 95 3.77 -0.48 13.15
CA SER A 95 3.95 0.26 11.89
C SER A 95 2.83 1.27 11.65
N LYS A 96 1.58 0.92 11.96
CA LYS A 96 0.44 1.83 11.84
C LYS A 96 0.54 3.02 12.81
N GLU A 97 1.06 2.83 14.00
CA GLU A 97 1.25 3.90 14.98
C GLU A 97 2.33 4.88 14.57
N THR A 98 3.45 4.39 14.02
CA THR A 98 4.56 5.23 13.53
C THR A 98 4.21 6.03 12.27
N LYS A 99 3.28 5.55 11.45
CA LYS A 99 2.87 6.18 10.19
C LYS A 99 1.73 7.19 10.31
N LYS A 100 1.28 7.57 11.52
CA LYS A 100 0.12 8.45 11.67
C LYS A 100 0.36 9.89 11.22
N LEU A 101 1.52 10.44 11.51
CA LEU A 101 1.93 11.79 11.13
C LEU A 101 3.46 11.83 11.09
N VAL A 102 4.02 12.33 10.00
CA VAL A 102 5.47 12.44 9.81
C VAL A 102 5.85 13.92 9.83
N ASP A 103 6.73 14.32 10.75
CA ASP A 103 7.27 15.68 10.79
C ASP A 103 8.31 15.87 9.68
N ILE A 104 8.15 16.96 8.93
CA ILE A 104 9.07 17.38 7.87
C ILE A 104 9.53 18.80 8.19
N ALA A 105 10.81 18.96 8.49
CA ALA A 105 11.40 20.27 8.72
C ALA A 105 11.59 21.03 7.40
N ILE A 106 11.01 22.21 7.30
CA ILE A 106 11.25 23.14 6.20
C ILE A 106 12.45 24.02 6.56
N ASN A 107 13.55 23.88 5.83
CA ASN A 107 14.82 24.54 6.15
C ASN A 107 15.01 25.90 5.47
N ILE A 108 13.97 26.45 4.86
CA ILE A 108 13.98 27.77 4.26
C ILE A 108 12.95 28.68 4.92
N ASP A 109 13.31 29.94 5.09
CA ASP A 109 12.40 30.96 5.63
C ASP A 109 11.42 31.45 4.55
N GLY A 110 10.26 31.93 5.01
CA GLY A 110 9.26 32.60 4.18
C GLY A 110 8.32 31.68 3.43
N PRO A 111 7.60 32.21 2.43
CA PRO A 111 6.61 31.46 1.69
C PRO A 111 7.20 30.30 0.89
N ILE A 112 6.47 29.18 0.82
CA ILE A 112 6.77 28.03 -0.03
C ILE A 112 5.58 27.65 -0.89
N GLY A 113 5.81 26.88 -1.95
CA GLY A 113 4.78 26.28 -2.78
C GLY A 113 4.89 24.75 -2.78
N ILE A 114 3.77 24.06 -2.88
CA ILE A 114 3.72 22.62 -3.10
C ILE A 114 2.82 22.36 -4.30
N ALA A 115 3.40 21.83 -5.37
CA ALA A 115 2.68 21.39 -6.56
C ALA A 115 2.20 19.95 -6.34
N HIS A 116 0.91 19.69 -6.61
CA HIS A 116 0.30 18.37 -6.41
C HIS A 116 0.01 17.74 -7.77
N PHE A 117 0.87 16.82 -8.21
CA PHE A 117 0.68 16.07 -9.46
C PHE A 117 -0.40 15.01 -9.26
N GLY A 118 -1.45 15.06 -10.08
CA GLY A 118 -2.46 14.00 -10.16
C GLY A 118 -2.06 12.96 -11.21
N ASP A 119 -2.34 11.74 -10.97
CA ASP A 119 -2.25 10.53 -11.81
C ASP A 119 -1.53 10.75 -13.16
N PRO A 120 -0.18 10.74 -13.19
CA PRO A 120 0.60 11.12 -14.38
C PRO A 120 0.43 10.15 -15.55
N HIS A 121 0.29 8.85 -15.30
CA HIS A 121 0.23 7.81 -16.33
C HIS A 121 1.20 8.07 -17.48
N VAL A 122 2.49 8.28 -17.15
CA VAL A 122 3.54 8.75 -18.09
C VAL A 122 3.77 7.85 -19.31
N ASP A 123 3.25 6.66 -19.29
CA ASP A 123 3.36 5.65 -20.36
C ASP A 123 2.09 5.52 -21.21
N ASP A 124 1.04 6.27 -20.89
CA ASP A 124 -0.22 6.23 -21.66
C ASP A 124 -0.17 7.16 -22.88
N ASP A 125 -0.64 6.69 -24.03
CA ASP A 125 -0.67 7.45 -25.26
C ASP A 125 -1.58 8.69 -25.20
N GLY A 126 -2.53 8.71 -24.27
CA GLY A 126 -3.43 9.83 -24.02
C GLY A 126 -2.87 10.89 -23.05
N THR A 127 -1.67 10.68 -22.51
CA THR A 127 -1.06 11.58 -21.54
C THR A 127 -0.31 12.73 -22.22
N ASP A 128 -0.55 13.98 -21.77
CA ASP A 128 0.24 15.13 -22.18
C ASP A 128 1.59 15.18 -21.48
N LEU A 129 2.52 14.36 -21.96
CA LEU A 129 3.88 14.27 -21.42
C LEU A 129 4.65 15.59 -21.59
N SER A 130 4.36 16.38 -22.64
CA SER A 130 4.96 17.69 -22.86
C SER A 130 4.61 18.67 -21.76
N GLN A 131 3.34 18.66 -21.34
CA GLN A 131 2.87 19.49 -20.21
C GLN A 131 3.53 19.06 -18.88
N ILE A 132 3.63 17.75 -18.62
CA ILE A 132 4.31 17.23 -17.43
C ILE A 132 5.74 17.75 -17.35
N ILE A 133 6.52 17.58 -18.43
CA ILE A 133 7.94 18.00 -18.47
C ILE A 133 8.06 19.51 -18.30
N HIS A 134 7.24 20.27 -18.99
CA HIS A 134 7.23 21.74 -18.89
C HIS A 134 6.94 22.23 -17.46
N TYR A 135 5.95 21.61 -16.80
CA TYR A 135 5.65 21.95 -15.40
C TYR A 135 6.81 21.59 -14.47
N MET A 136 7.41 20.40 -14.65
CA MET A 136 8.54 19.98 -13.83
C MET A 136 9.74 20.93 -13.96
N ASP A 137 10.04 21.40 -15.17
CA ASP A 137 11.13 22.37 -15.41
C ASP A 137 10.88 23.68 -14.68
N ILE A 138 9.69 24.26 -14.83
CA ILE A 138 9.31 25.52 -14.15
C ILE A 138 9.34 25.37 -12.62
N LEU A 139 8.84 24.25 -12.10
CA LEU A 139 8.78 24.03 -10.67
C LEU A 139 10.18 23.85 -10.07
N ASN A 140 11.10 23.17 -10.77
CA ASN A 140 12.49 23.03 -10.33
C ASN A 140 13.23 24.36 -10.30
N ASP A 141 12.94 25.25 -11.25
CA ASP A 141 13.59 26.57 -11.35
C ASP A 141 13.03 27.58 -10.36
N THR A 142 11.97 27.24 -9.62
CA THR A 142 11.29 28.15 -8.69
C THR A 142 11.79 27.96 -7.26
N GLU A 143 12.43 28.98 -6.70
CA GLU A 143 12.90 28.95 -5.31
C GLU A 143 11.73 28.76 -4.32
N GLY A 144 11.90 27.77 -3.42
CA GLY A 144 10.89 27.45 -2.41
C GLY A 144 9.71 26.63 -2.92
N MET A 145 9.78 26.13 -4.15
CA MET A 145 8.80 25.21 -4.70
C MET A 145 9.18 23.76 -4.43
N TYR A 146 8.21 22.98 -3.99
CA TYR A 146 8.29 21.54 -3.80
C TYR A 146 7.23 20.83 -4.63
N CYS A 147 7.42 19.54 -4.86
CA CYS A 147 6.45 18.74 -5.60
C CYS A 147 5.94 17.57 -4.76
N GLY A 148 4.69 17.21 -4.96
CA GLY A 148 4.06 16.01 -4.42
C GLY A 148 3.36 15.24 -5.54
N ASN A 149 3.38 13.91 -5.48
CA ASN A 149 2.65 13.04 -6.39
C ASN A 149 1.57 12.26 -5.66
N LEU A 150 0.41 12.09 -6.29
CA LEU A 150 -0.79 11.49 -5.71
C LEU A 150 -1.01 10.02 -6.12
N GLY A 151 -0.04 9.44 -6.84
CA GLY A 151 -0.06 8.05 -7.29
C GLY A 151 -0.33 7.88 -8.77
N ASP A 152 -0.38 6.63 -9.19
CA ASP A 152 -0.61 6.20 -10.57
C ASP A 152 0.33 6.89 -11.57
N ILE A 153 1.65 6.76 -11.31
CA ILE A 153 2.68 7.33 -12.18
C ILE A 153 2.64 6.71 -13.55
N GLN A 154 2.36 5.42 -13.65
CA GLN A 154 2.23 4.65 -14.89
C GLN A 154 1.02 3.73 -14.87
N ASN A 155 0.66 3.17 -16.02
CA ASN A 155 -0.45 2.22 -16.16
C ASN A 155 -0.17 0.87 -15.49
N ASN A 156 1.07 0.35 -15.58
CA ASN A 156 1.52 -0.92 -14.99
C ASN A 156 0.50 -2.06 -15.18
N TRP A 157 0.12 -2.34 -16.43
CA TRP A 157 -0.87 -3.36 -16.75
C TRP A 157 -0.36 -4.76 -16.40
N ILE A 158 -0.88 -5.37 -15.34
CA ILE A 158 -0.51 -6.72 -14.91
C ILE A 158 -1.70 -7.67 -14.82
N GLY A 159 -1.42 -8.95 -14.73
CA GLY A 159 -2.43 -9.99 -14.59
C GLY A 159 -3.44 -9.95 -15.75
N ARG A 160 -4.72 -9.82 -15.45
CA ARG A 160 -5.79 -9.76 -16.46
C ARG A 160 -5.75 -8.51 -17.34
N LEU A 161 -5.09 -7.46 -16.89
CA LEU A 161 -4.98 -6.19 -17.62
C LEU A 161 -3.75 -6.13 -18.52
N ALA A 162 -2.86 -7.13 -18.48
CA ALA A 162 -1.64 -7.17 -19.31
C ALA A 162 -1.91 -7.08 -20.82
N SER A 163 -3.09 -7.52 -21.28
CA SER A 163 -3.49 -7.38 -22.69
C SER A 163 -3.67 -5.92 -23.14
N LEU A 164 -3.84 -4.98 -22.21
CA LEU A 164 -3.97 -3.55 -22.51
C LEU A 164 -2.65 -2.94 -23.00
N TYR A 165 -1.49 -3.56 -22.70
CA TYR A 165 -0.22 -3.18 -23.35
C TYR A 165 -0.27 -3.29 -24.90
N GLY A 166 -1.14 -4.13 -25.45
CA GLY A 166 -1.38 -4.19 -26.91
C GLY A 166 -2.13 -2.98 -27.48
N GLN A 167 -2.64 -2.10 -26.63
CA GLN A 167 -3.42 -0.92 -27.00
C GLN A 167 -2.67 0.39 -26.72
N GLN A 168 -1.45 0.33 -26.22
CA GLN A 168 -0.57 1.49 -26.01
C GLN A 168 0.76 1.31 -26.75
N SER A 169 1.43 2.42 -27.07
CA SER A 169 2.68 2.43 -27.86
C SER A 169 3.89 2.04 -27.02
N THR A 170 3.86 2.25 -25.70
CA THR A 170 4.96 1.96 -24.78
C THR A 170 4.89 0.54 -24.24
N SER A 171 6.02 -0.16 -24.24
CA SER A 171 6.17 -1.46 -23.58
C SER A 171 6.33 -1.31 -22.06
N ALA A 172 6.09 -2.38 -21.31
CA ALA A 172 6.30 -2.39 -19.85
C ALA A 172 7.73 -1.95 -19.44
N LYS A 173 8.74 -2.28 -20.25
CA LYS A 173 10.13 -1.85 -19.99
C LYS A 173 10.33 -0.35 -20.20
N GLU A 174 9.67 0.22 -21.19
CA GLU A 174 9.71 1.66 -21.47
C GLU A 174 8.91 2.42 -20.43
N SER A 175 7.77 1.90 -19.98
CA SER A 175 6.98 2.45 -18.88
C SER A 175 7.82 2.65 -17.62
N TRP A 176 8.60 1.64 -17.21
CA TRP A 176 9.50 1.76 -16.04
C TRP A 176 10.64 2.77 -16.26
N LYS A 177 11.15 2.93 -17.46
CA LYS A 177 12.14 3.98 -17.77
C LYS A 177 11.54 5.39 -17.68
N LEU A 178 10.29 5.56 -18.14
CA LEU A 178 9.58 6.82 -18.02
C LEU A 178 9.27 7.13 -16.55
N THR A 179 8.88 6.12 -15.77
CA THR A 179 8.66 6.25 -14.32
C THR A 179 9.94 6.68 -13.60
N GLU A 180 11.07 6.03 -13.87
CA GLU A 180 12.36 6.40 -13.31
C GLU A 180 12.75 7.83 -13.69
N TYR A 181 12.59 8.22 -14.97
CA TYR A 181 12.83 9.59 -15.42
C TYR A 181 11.94 10.59 -14.66
N PHE A 182 10.63 10.33 -14.55
CA PHE A 182 9.67 11.18 -13.84
C PHE A 182 10.07 11.36 -12.38
N VAL A 183 10.36 10.25 -11.67
CA VAL A 183 10.75 10.29 -10.26
C VAL A 183 12.07 11.05 -10.05
N ASN A 184 13.04 10.91 -10.95
CA ASN A 184 14.34 11.57 -10.80
C ASN A 184 14.35 13.05 -11.27
N LYS A 185 13.30 13.53 -11.91
CA LYS A 185 13.29 14.85 -12.55
C LYS A 185 13.12 16.00 -11.57
N VAL A 186 12.39 15.81 -10.46
CA VAL A 186 12.09 16.88 -9.48
C VAL A 186 12.39 16.45 -8.04
N ASN A 187 12.49 17.45 -7.14
CA ASN A 187 12.62 17.21 -5.72
C ASN A 187 11.24 16.98 -5.09
N TRP A 188 10.88 15.73 -4.91
CA TRP A 188 9.63 15.34 -4.27
C TRP A 188 9.67 15.60 -2.78
N LEU A 189 8.70 16.36 -2.25
CA LEU A 189 8.41 16.46 -0.83
C LEU A 189 7.72 15.18 -0.35
N TYR A 190 6.78 14.69 -1.18
CA TYR A 190 6.13 13.42 -0.96
C TYR A 190 5.77 12.73 -2.29
N LEU A 191 5.68 11.41 -2.23
CA LEU A 191 5.17 10.58 -3.31
C LEU A 191 4.28 9.50 -2.70
N VAL A 192 3.02 9.48 -3.09
CA VAL A 192 2.05 8.44 -2.72
C VAL A 192 1.98 7.43 -3.84
N ALA A 193 2.03 6.14 -3.54
CA ALA A 193 1.75 5.11 -4.52
C ALA A 193 0.24 4.89 -4.65
N GLY A 194 -0.24 4.90 -5.89
CA GLY A 194 -1.63 4.56 -6.25
C GLY A 194 -1.83 3.07 -6.51
N ASN A 195 -3.00 2.70 -7.02
CA ASN A 195 -3.29 1.29 -7.27
C ASN A 195 -2.46 0.70 -8.42
N HIS A 196 -2.18 1.46 -9.46
CA HIS A 196 -1.33 1.02 -10.58
C HIS A 196 0.12 0.81 -10.13
N ASP A 197 0.64 1.67 -9.27
CA ASP A 197 2.03 1.59 -8.79
C ASP A 197 2.30 0.33 -7.95
N VAL A 198 1.30 -0.16 -7.20
CA VAL A 198 1.46 -1.30 -6.28
C VAL A 198 0.91 -2.63 -6.82
N TRP A 199 0.42 -2.68 -8.03
CA TRP A 199 -0.14 -3.91 -8.63
C TRP A 199 0.90 -5.02 -8.81
N SER A 200 2.18 -4.69 -8.90
CA SER A 200 3.27 -5.66 -9.01
C SER A 200 3.48 -6.52 -7.75
N GLY A 201 2.76 -6.21 -6.65
CA GLY A 201 2.79 -6.98 -5.42
C GLY A 201 4.02 -6.71 -4.54
N ASP A 202 4.52 -7.77 -3.88
CA ASP A 202 5.73 -7.67 -3.05
C ASP A 202 6.95 -7.40 -3.93
N GLY A 203 7.79 -6.44 -3.51
CA GLY A 203 8.92 -5.97 -4.29
C GLY A 203 8.53 -4.85 -5.27
N ASP A 204 7.64 -3.96 -4.82
CA ASP A 204 7.25 -2.73 -5.51
C ASP A 204 8.48 -2.03 -6.12
N PRO A 205 8.60 -1.97 -7.48
CA PRO A 205 9.75 -1.35 -8.14
C PRO A 205 9.90 0.13 -7.80
N LEU A 206 8.81 0.83 -7.54
CA LEU A 206 8.82 2.24 -7.17
C LEU A 206 9.53 2.46 -5.82
N GLU A 207 9.40 1.53 -4.87
CA GLU A 207 10.12 1.58 -3.60
C GLU A 207 11.64 1.52 -3.79
N PHE A 208 12.11 0.75 -4.78
CA PHE A 208 13.53 0.71 -5.14
C PHE A 208 14.01 2.01 -5.79
N ILE A 209 13.23 2.60 -6.68
CA ILE A 209 13.54 3.88 -7.33
C ILE A 209 13.58 4.99 -6.27
N MET A 210 12.65 4.99 -5.32
CA MET A 210 12.56 5.99 -4.25
C MET A 210 13.63 5.86 -3.16
N ARG A 211 14.41 4.78 -3.13
CA ARG A 211 15.39 4.49 -2.05
C ARG A 211 16.37 5.64 -1.81
N ASP A 212 16.85 6.27 -2.87
CA ASP A 212 17.86 7.33 -2.80
C ASP A 212 17.23 8.74 -2.75
N HIS A 213 15.91 8.84 -2.80
CA HIS A 213 15.18 10.10 -2.68
C HIS A 213 14.95 10.51 -1.24
N LYS A 214 15.05 11.82 -0.97
CA LYS A 214 14.80 12.40 0.35
C LYS A 214 13.33 12.61 0.67
N GLY A 215 12.46 12.57 -0.35
CA GLY A 215 11.01 12.74 -0.20
C GLY A 215 10.35 11.60 0.55
N LEU A 216 9.25 11.90 1.21
CA LEU A 216 8.45 10.89 1.89
C LEU A 216 7.73 10.00 0.87
N TYR A 217 8.04 8.71 0.85
CA TYR A 217 7.31 7.72 0.06
C TYR A 217 6.36 6.92 0.95
N GLU A 218 5.08 6.87 0.59
CA GLU A 218 4.07 6.08 1.30
C GLU A 218 3.07 5.44 0.32
N ARG A 219 2.67 4.20 0.62
CA ARG A 219 1.58 3.53 -0.12
C ARG A 219 0.23 4.11 0.32
N TRP A 220 -0.65 4.40 -0.63
CA TRP A 220 -2.04 4.82 -0.44
C TRP A 220 -2.25 6.20 0.19
N GLY A 221 -1.32 6.73 0.96
CA GLY A 221 -1.45 8.05 1.55
C GLY A 221 -0.42 8.39 2.60
N ALA A 222 0.02 9.63 2.58
CA ALA A 222 0.97 10.24 3.48
C ALA A 222 0.31 11.36 4.30
N ARG A 223 0.52 11.35 5.62
CA ARG A 223 0.17 12.47 6.50
C ARG A 223 1.44 13.12 6.99
N MET A 224 1.57 14.40 6.75
CA MET A 224 2.77 15.17 7.00
C MET A 224 2.45 16.38 7.87
N ASN A 225 3.38 16.72 8.76
CA ASN A 225 3.40 17.97 9.50
C ASN A 225 4.63 18.77 9.06
N LEU A 226 4.44 19.82 8.30
CA LEU A 226 5.52 20.72 7.89
C LEU A 226 5.82 21.67 9.02
N VAL A 227 7.03 21.60 9.56
CA VAL A 227 7.51 22.47 10.63
C VAL A 227 8.42 23.54 10.04
N PHE A 228 7.96 24.79 10.09
CA PHE A 228 8.68 25.94 9.56
C PHE A 228 9.68 26.53 10.57
N PRO A 229 10.70 27.28 10.11
CA PRO A 229 11.70 27.90 11.01
C PRO A 229 11.11 28.86 12.05
N ASN A 230 9.96 29.47 11.78
CA ASN A 230 9.24 30.32 12.72
C ASN A 230 8.34 29.54 13.71
N GLY A 231 8.39 28.22 13.73
CA GLY A 231 7.58 27.36 14.58
C GLY A 231 6.15 27.11 14.06
N LYS A 232 5.80 27.63 12.88
CA LYS A 232 4.49 27.34 12.27
C LYS A 232 4.44 25.88 11.81
N GLU A 233 3.32 25.25 12.07
CA GLU A 233 3.05 23.87 11.64
C GLU A 233 1.90 23.85 10.63
N ILE A 234 2.10 23.10 9.54
CA ILE A 234 1.08 22.91 8.49
C ILE A 234 0.90 21.42 8.25
N ARG A 235 -0.28 20.92 8.51
CA ARG A 235 -0.61 19.52 8.31
C ARG A 235 -1.21 19.28 6.94
N ILE A 236 -0.68 18.26 6.26
CA ILE A 236 -1.09 17.82 4.93
C ILE A 236 -1.47 16.35 4.98
N ASN A 237 -2.60 16.00 4.38
CA ASN A 237 -3.01 14.62 4.16
C ASN A 237 -3.17 14.39 2.65
N ALA A 238 -2.11 13.85 2.04
CA ALA A 238 -2.09 13.48 0.63
C ALA A 238 -2.41 11.98 0.51
N ARG A 239 -3.41 11.63 -0.29
CA ARG A 239 -3.79 10.24 -0.51
C ARG A 239 -4.03 9.99 -1.98
N HIS A 240 -3.91 8.73 -2.40
CA HIS A 240 -4.34 8.39 -3.76
C HIS A 240 -5.85 8.60 -3.92
N THR A 241 -6.66 8.21 -2.92
CA THR A 241 -8.11 8.48 -2.94
C THR A 241 -8.69 8.70 -1.53
N PHE A 242 -9.77 9.48 -1.42
CA PHE A 242 -10.64 9.57 -0.25
C PHE A 242 -12.01 8.96 -0.58
N LYS A 243 -12.56 8.20 0.36
CA LYS A 243 -13.88 7.55 0.17
C LYS A 243 -15.02 8.56 0.12
N GLY A 244 -15.74 8.59 -0.96
CA GLY A 244 -16.99 9.37 -1.15
C GLY A 244 -17.14 9.79 -2.60
N ASN A 245 -18.33 9.55 -3.16
CA ASN A 245 -18.68 9.92 -4.53
C ASN A 245 -19.90 10.85 -4.53
N SER A 246 -19.93 11.77 -5.45
CA SER A 246 -21.09 12.65 -5.69
C SER A 246 -21.15 12.98 -7.18
N MET A 247 -22.32 12.90 -7.76
CA MET A 247 -22.55 13.34 -9.17
C MET A 247 -22.39 14.85 -9.34
N TRP A 248 -22.61 15.61 -8.26
CA TRP A 248 -22.65 17.08 -8.28
C TRP A 248 -21.37 17.76 -7.80
N ASN A 249 -20.54 17.04 -7.03
CA ASN A 249 -19.34 17.61 -6.42
C ASN A 249 -18.16 16.63 -6.57
N THR A 250 -17.26 16.92 -7.50
CA THR A 250 -16.07 16.11 -7.76
C THR A 250 -15.12 16.05 -6.56
N ALA A 251 -15.08 17.09 -5.71
CA ALA A 251 -14.30 17.13 -4.47
C ALA A 251 -15.01 16.47 -3.28
N HIS A 252 -16.15 15.78 -3.45
CA HIS A 252 -16.96 15.31 -2.32
C HIS A 252 -16.18 14.43 -1.35
N GLY A 253 -15.40 13.47 -1.83
CA GLY A 253 -14.64 12.53 -0.98
C GLY A 253 -13.64 13.24 -0.08
N VAL A 254 -12.81 14.09 -0.65
CA VAL A 254 -11.79 14.86 0.06
C VAL A 254 -12.40 15.93 0.96
N ALA A 255 -13.47 16.60 0.53
CA ALA A 255 -14.21 17.60 1.32
C ALA A 255 -14.88 16.95 2.55
N LYS A 256 -15.50 15.78 2.38
CA LYS A 256 -16.06 14.99 3.48
C LYS A 256 -14.99 14.61 4.49
N ALA A 257 -13.80 14.20 4.03
CA ALA A 257 -12.68 13.88 4.91
C ALA A 257 -12.24 15.09 5.75
N ALA A 258 -12.19 16.28 5.15
CA ALA A 258 -11.88 17.52 5.85
C ALA A 258 -12.94 17.92 6.89
N GLN A 259 -14.22 17.75 6.58
CA GLN A 259 -15.33 18.11 7.47
C GLN A 259 -15.48 17.13 8.64
N MET A 260 -15.45 15.82 8.36
CA MET A 260 -15.90 14.79 9.30
C MET A 260 -14.76 14.04 9.99
N GLY A 261 -13.52 14.12 9.48
CA GLY A 261 -12.44 13.29 9.98
C GLY A 261 -11.14 14.04 10.23
N TRP A 262 -10.48 14.41 9.17
CA TRP A 262 -9.11 14.91 9.22
C TRP A 262 -9.09 16.45 9.26
N LYS A 263 -8.86 17.01 10.42
CA LYS A 263 -8.70 18.45 10.61
C LYS A 263 -7.30 18.92 10.17
N GLU A 264 -7.01 18.77 8.87
CA GLU A 264 -5.72 19.15 8.28
C GLU A 264 -5.86 20.45 7.47
N HIS A 265 -4.76 21.16 7.26
CA HIS A 265 -4.74 22.39 6.47
C HIS A 265 -4.95 22.12 4.97
N ILE A 266 -4.33 21.04 4.47
CA ILE A 266 -4.42 20.62 3.07
C ILE A 266 -4.80 19.15 3.03
N LEU A 267 -5.85 18.79 2.30
CA LEU A 267 -6.19 17.43 1.93
C LEU A 267 -6.22 17.35 0.41
N THR A 268 -5.50 16.40 -0.17
CA THR A 268 -5.38 16.27 -1.62
C THR A 268 -5.41 14.83 -2.07
N CYS A 269 -6.05 14.54 -3.21
CA CYS A 269 -6.09 13.19 -3.80
C CYS A 269 -6.26 13.23 -5.32
N GLY A 270 -5.94 12.11 -5.98
CA GLY A 270 -6.12 11.83 -7.40
C GLY A 270 -7.16 10.75 -7.67
N HIS A 271 -6.81 9.73 -8.47
CA HIS A 271 -7.51 8.48 -8.77
C HIS A 271 -8.73 8.58 -9.70
N THR A 272 -9.57 9.57 -9.57
CA THR A 272 -10.83 9.65 -10.33
C THR A 272 -10.70 10.45 -11.63
N HIS A 273 -9.52 10.96 -11.95
CA HIS A 273 -9.16 11.73 -13.13
C HIS A 273 -10.05 12.99 -13.35
N VAL A 274 -10.71 13.47 -12.30
CA VAL A 274 -11.51 14.69 -12.32
C VAL A 274 -10.95 15.70 -11.32
N SER A 275 -11.14 16.99 -11.58
CA SER A 275 -10.71 18.03 -10.65
C SER A 275 -11.86 18.60 -9.85
N GLY A 276 -11.56 19.00 -8.62
CA GLY A 276 -12.49 19.70 -7.74
C GLY A 276 -11.77 20.35 -6.57
N TYR A 277 -12.29 21.46 -6.11
CA TYR A 277 -11.70 22.22 -5.03
C TYR A 277 -12.76 22.78 -4.09
N GLN A 278 -12.51 22.64 -2.79
CA GLN A 278 -13.39 23.20 -1.78
C GLN A 278 -12.58 23.72 -0.59
N VAL A 279 -12.95 24.91 -0.09
CA VAL A 279 -12.41 25.47 1.14
C VAL A 279 -13.42 25.28 2.26
N ILE A 280 -12.96 24.78 3.39
CA ILE A 280 -13.80 24.42 4.53
C ILE A 280 -13.23 25.07 5.79
N LYS A 281 -14.08 25.78 6.53
CA LYS A 281 -13.71 26.35 7.83
C LYS A 281 -14.30 25.48 8.95
N ASP A 282 -13.44 25.04 9.87
CA ASP A 282 -13.90 24.42 11.10
C ASP A 282 -14.36 25.48 12.10
N PRO A 283 -15.64 25.52 12.49
CA PRO A 283 -16.14 26.59 13.34
C PRO A 283 -15.58 26.55 14.78
N ALA A 284 -15.14 25.38 15.25
CA ALA A 284 -14.63 25.23 16.61
C ALA A 284 -13.19 25.72 16.76
N SER A 285 -12.31 25.38 15.81
CA SER A 285 -10.88 25.76 15.85
C SER A 285 -10.55 26.99 15.01
N GLY A 286 -11.44 27.37 14.08
CA GLY A 286 -11.18 28.40 13.08
C GLY A 286 -10.26 27.95 11.94
N LEU A 287 -9.78 26.69 11.94
CA LEU A 287 -8.92 26.13 10.92
C LEU A 287 -9.60 26.22 9.55
N ILE A 288 -8.84 26.71 8.56
CA ILE A 288 -9.24 26.71 7.16
C ILE A 288 -8.54 25.54 6.46
N SER A 289 -9.33 24.61 5.93
CA SER A 289 -8.88 23.43 5.20
C SER A 289 -9.09 23.60 3.70
N HIS A 290 -8.08 23.27 2.91
CA HIS A 290 -8.11 23.23 1.45
C HIS A 290 -8.24 21.78 1.00
N ALA A 291 -9.36 21.43 0.39
CA ALA A 291 -9.67 20.08 -0.09
C ALA A 291 -9.58 20.05 -1.63
N LEU A 292 -8.63 19.28 -2.16
CA LEU A 292 -8.32 19.20 -3.59
C LEU A 292 -8.52 17.76 -4.10
N GLN A 293 -9.38 17.62 -5.09
CA GLN A 293 -9.41 16.45 -5.98
C GLN A 293 -8.68 16.85 -7.24
N VAL A 294 -7.59 16.18 -7.58
CA VAL A 294 -6.69 16.53 -8.69
C VAL A 294 -6.95 15.58 -9.85
N ALA A 295 -7.11 16.12 -11.06
CA ALA A 295 -7.29 15.32 -12.26
C ALA A 295 -5.98 14.72 -12.77
N SER A 296 -6.09 13.80 -13.73
CA SER A 296 -4.96 13.16 -14.40
C SER A 296 -4.35 14.05 -15.48
N PHE A 297 -3.11 13.75 -15.86
CA PHE A 297 -2.49 14.24 -17.10
C PHE A 297 -2.91 13.43 -18.34
N LYS A 298 -3.57 12.29 -18.13
CA LYS A 298 -4.20 11.51 -19.20
C LYS A 298 -5.47 12.21 -19.66
N ILE A 299 -5.34 13.06 -20.67
CA ILE A 299 -6.41 13.92 -21.20
C ILE A 299 -7.31 13.10 -22.15
N MET A 300 -6.73 12.23 -22.96
CA MET A 300 -7.46 11.33 -23.86
C MET A 300 -7.52 9.93 -23.23
N ASP A 301 -8.70 9.54 -22.76
CA ASP A 301 -8.92 8.24 -22.15
C ASP A 301 -9.98 7.46 -22.93
N ASN A 302 -9.53 6.41 -23.64
CA ASN A 302 -10.42 5.51 -24.39
C ASN A 302 -11.51 4.87 -23.50
N TYR A 303 -11.26 4.70 -22.22
CA TYR A 303 -12.26 4.18 -21.28
C TYR A 303 -13.34 5.22 -20.98
N ALA A 304 -12.95 6.48 -20.78
CA ALA A 304 -13.88 7.58 -20.59
C ALA A 304 -14.74 7.83 -21.83
N ASP A 305 -14.14 7.82 -23.01
CA ASP A 305 -14.83 7.91 -24.32
C ASP A 305 -15.84 6.77 -24.49
N LYS A 306 -15.46 5.54 -24.20
CA LYS A 306 -16.35 4.39 -24.28
C LYS A 306 -17.59 4.50 -23.39
N LEU A 307 -17.43 5.15 -22.24
CA LEU A 307 -18.51 5.36 -21.27
C LEU A 307 -19.28 6.67 -21.48
N GLY A 308 -18.84 7.52 -22.42
CA GLY A 308 -19.42 8.86 -22.64
C GLY A 308 -19.30 9.78 -21.41
N LEU A 309 -18.17 9.69 -20.70
CA LEU A 309 -17.91 10.52 -19.53
C LEU A 309 -17.47 11.92 -19.95
N ASP A 310 -18.06 12.94 -19.31
CA ASP A 310 -17.67 14.32 -19.52
C ASP A 310 -16.25 14.60 -19.03
N ASP A 311 -15.49 15.40 -19.80
CA ASP A 311 -14.23 15.96 -19.31
C ASP A 311 -14.50 16.95 -18.17
N LYS A 312 -14.03 16.61 -16.97
CA LYS A 312 -14.11 17.44 -15.76
C LYS A 312 -12.71 17.82 -15.25
N ASN A 313 -11.75 17.86 -16.15
CA ASN A 313 -10.38 18.22 -15.86
C ASN A 313 -10.18 19.73 -15.98
N ILE A 314 -10.18 20.45 -14.84
CA ILE A 314 -9.87 21.89 -14.77
C ILE A 314 -8.39 22.08 -14.40
N PHE A 315 -7.81 21.18 -13.60
CA PHE A 315 -6.42 21.22 -13.17
C PHE A 315 -5.91 19.81 -12.83
N ASN A 316 -4.67 19.53 -13.25
CA ASN A 316 -3.96 18.28 -13.01
C ASN A 316 -2.69 18.44 -12.15
N CYS A 317 -2.30 19.69 -11.89
CA CYS A 317 -1.16 20.04 -11.04
C CYS A 317 -1.40 21.37 -10.29
N PRO A 318 -2.39 21.44 -9.40
CA PRO A 318 -2.60 22.65 -8.60
C PRO A 318 -1.45 22.83 -7.62
N VAL A 319 -1.18 24.10 -7.26
CA VAL A 319 -0.13 24.46 -6.32
C VAL A 319 -0.76 25.15 -5.10
N THR A 320 -0.42 24.66 -3.92
CA THR A 320 -0.75 25.34 -2.65
C THR A 320 0.45 26.18 -2.21
N ILE A 321 0.27 27.49 -2.21
CA ILE A 321 1.26 28.45 -1.69
C ILE A 321 0.98 28.67 -0.20
N ILE A 322 1.98 28.45 0.64
CA ILE A 322 1.91 28.55 2.10
C ILE A 322 2.76 29.75 2.54
N ASP A 323 2.15 30.73 3.21
CA ASP A 323 2.88 31.83 3.85
C ASP A 323 2.80 31.68 5.38
N PRO A 324 3.86 31.13 6.01
CA PRO A 324 3.83 30.69 7.41
C PRO A 324 3.72 31.83 8.44
N LYS A 325 3.71 33.08 8.01
CA LYS A 325 3.52 34.23 8.92
C LYS A 325 2.08 34.39 9.39
N TYR A 326 1.11 33.81 8.67
CA TYR A 326 -0.31 33.95 8.98
C TYR A 326 -0.82 32.86 9.94
N LYS A 327 -1.96 33.13 10.59
CA LYS A 327 -2.63 32.20 11.50
C LYS A 327 -3.50 31.21 10.75
N ASP A 328 -3.88 30.09 11.39
CA ASP A 328 -4.70 29.01 10.81
C ASP A 328 -6.10 29.48 10.36
N SER A 329 -6.61 30.54 10.95
CA SER A 329 -7.90 31.16 10.61
C SER A 329 -7.80 32.25 9.54
N ASP A 330 -6.59 32.54 9.04
CA ASP A 330 -6.37 33.56 8.01
C ASP A 330 -6.30 32.89 6.64
N ASN A 331 -7.13 33.32 5.69
CA ASN A 331 -7.17 32.78 4.34
C ASN A 331 -5.90 33.05 3.51
N ARG A 332 -5.02 33.94 3.99
CA ARG A 332 -3.70 34.19 3.36
C ARG A 332 -2.64 33.17 3.74
N LEU A 333 -2.91 32.32 4.76
CA LEU A 333 -1.98 31.26 5.15
C LEU A 333 -1.74 30.28 4.00
N ILE A 334 -2.81 29.92 3.27
CA ILE A 334 -2.76 29.04 2.13
C ILE A 334 -3.54 29.64 0.97
N THR A 335 -2.88 29.78 -0.17
CA THR A 335 -3.48 30.20 -1.43
C THR A 335 -3.31 29.07 -2.45
N THR A 336 -4.41 28.58 -3.01
CA THR A 336 -4.37 27.54 -4.05
C THR A 336 -4.44 28.20 -5.43
N ILE A 337 -3.48 27.87 -6.30
CA ILE A 337 -3.39 28.34 -7.68
C ILE A 337 -3.39 27.11 -8.60
N PHE A 338 -4.30 27.06 -9.55
CA PHE A 338 -4.54 25.86 -10.36
C PHE A 338 -3.52 25.66 -11.49
N ASN A 339 -2.86 26.73 -11.93
CA ASN A 339 -1.84 26.66 -12.97
C ASN A 339 -0.44 26.81 -12.36
N PRO A 340 0.48 25.84 -12.54
CA PRO A 340 1.84 25.87 -11.98
C PRO A 340 2.67 27.07 -12.41
N ILE A 341 2.50 27.55 -13.65
CA ILE A 341 3.24 28.70 -14.18
C ILE A 341 2.86 29.97 -13.40
N ASN A 342 1.56 30.19 -13.20
CA ASN A 342 1.06 31.33 -12.44
C ASN A 342 1.48 31.22 -10.95
N ALA A 343 1.48 30.01 -10.41
CA ALA A 343 1.90 29.76 -9.04
C ALA A 343 3.40 30.06 -8.83
N SER A 344 4.24 29.66 -9.78
CA SER A 344 5.67 29.98 -9.80
C SER A 344 5.93 31.49 -9.79
N GLN A 345 5.23 32.23 -10.65
CA GLN A 345 5.33 33.70 -10.72
C GLN A 345 4.87 34.33 -9.39
N TYR A 346 3.78 33.88 -8.85
CA TYR A 346 3.24 34.41 -7.58
C TYR A 346 4.14 34.07 -6.39
N LEU A 347 4.66 32.86 -6.29
CA LEU A 347 5.62 32.50 -5.24
C LEU A 347 6.91 33.33 -5.33
N THR A 348 7.44 33.51 -6.55
CA THR A 348 8.60 34.34 -6.79
C THR A 348 8.39 35.78 -6.32
N TYR A 349 7.21 36.35 -6.61
CA TYR A 349 6.84 37.68 -6.12
C TYR A 349 6.76 37.75 -4.58
N LEU A 350 6.12 36.77 -3.94
CA LEU A 350 6.02 36.70 -2.49
C LEU A 350 7.39 36.59 -1.82
N ARG A 351 8.28 35.74 -2.35
CA ARG A 351 9.63 35.54 -1.81
C ARG A 351 10.53 36.79 -1.99
N LYS A 352 10.45 37.45 -3.12
CA LYS A 352 11.14 38.75 -3.32
C LYS A 352 10.72 39.80 -2.27
N ASN A 353 9.41 39.91 -2.00
CA ASN A 353 8.92 40.81 -0.98
C ASN A 353 9.33 40.42 0.43
N TYR A 354 9.29 39.10 0.73
CA TYR A 354 9.74 38.57 2.01
C TYR A 354 11.22 38.90 2.26
N ASN A 355 12.09 38.63 1.30
CA ASN A 355 13.53 38.88 1.39
C ASN A 355 13.85 40.39 1.54
N LYS A 356 13.13 41.26 0.82
CA LYS A 356 13.25 42.71 0.97
C LYS A 356 12.96 43.14 2.42
N LEU A 357 11.81 42.74 2.96
CA LEU A 357 11.41 43.07 4.33
C LEU A 357 12.35 42.47 5.42
N LYS A 358 12.97 41.33 5.15
CA LYS A 358 13.99 40.72 6.04
C LYS A 358 15.26 41.55 6.07
N ASN A 359 15.73 42.00 4.92
CA ASN A 359 16.94 42.83 4.79
C ASN A 359 16.75 44.26 5.36
N GLU A 360 15.53 44.82 5.32
CA GLU A 360 15.22 46.13 5.92
C GLU A 360 15.18 46.11 7.45
N LYS A 361 15.10 44.90 8.06
CA LYS A 361 15.06 44.69 9.53
C LYS A 361 16.39 44.19 10.12
N ALA A 362 17.34 43.76 9.29
CA ALA A 362 18.67 43.34 9.67
C ALA A 362 19.65 44.53 9.67
#